data_6abae87cad4fb244b7799dd74d993024
#
_entry.id   6abae87cad4fb244b7799dd74d993024
#
_cell.length_a   1.000
_cell.length_b   1.000
_cell.length_c   1.000
_cell.angle_alpha   90.00
_cell.angle_beta   90.00
_cell.angle_gamma   90.00
#
_symmetry.space_group_name_H-M   'P 1'
#
loop_
_entity.id
_entity.type
_entity.pdbx_description
1 polymer ?
#
loop_
_entity_poly.entity_id
_entity_poly.type
_entity_poly.pdbx_seq_one_letter_code
_entity_poly.pdbx_strand_id
1 'polypeptide(L)'
;MEEIFKKYPLLKEQNVPRETLIEFELFISMLQQGNDKINIISKETGKNEVIRERHIIDSAQIIEFVDLNSNIITDIGSGGGMPGIIISIMIKNQKNSIKVHLYEKSHHKSSFLRKVSRDLKLNTEVMQE
;
A
#
# COMPACT_ATOMS: atom_id res chain seq x y z
N MET A 1 10.89 -14.90 -17.63
CA MET A 1 9.99 -14.28 -16.62
C MET A 1 10.79 -13.25 -15.83
N GLU A 2 10.24 -12.06 -15.66
CA GLU A 2 10.92 -11.05 -14.89
C GLU A 2 10.96 -11.41 -13.40
N GLU A 3 12.06 -11.03 -12.72
CA GLU A 3 12.26 -11.34 -11.30
C GLU A 3 11.14 -10.80 -10.41
N ILE A 4 10.60 -9.63 -10.76
CA ILE A 4 9.55 -9.01 -9.95
C ILE A 4 8.29 -9.91 -9.89
N PHE A 5 7.93 -10.58 -10.98
CA PHE A 5 6.76 -11.45 -11.01
C PHE A 5 6.95 -12.72 -10.16
N LYS A 6 8.18 -13.17 -9.98
CA LYS A 6 8.47 -14.34 -9.14
C LYS A 6 8.14 -14.10 -7.68
N LYS A 7 8.20 -12.84 -7.25
CA LYS A 7 7.87 -12.45 -5.89
C LYS A 7 6.36 -12.40 -5.62
N TYR A 8 5.56 -12.32 -6.68
CA TYR A 8 4.10 -12.14 -6.57
C TYR A 8 3.36 -13.07 -7.53
N PRO A 9 3.50 -14.40 -7.38
CA PRO A 9 2.92 -15.34 -8.35
C PRO A 9 1.40 -15.23 -8.46
N LEU A 10 0.69 -15.00 -7.34
CA LEU A 10 -0.77 -14.88 -7.36
C LEU A 10 -1.23 -13.62 -8.09
N LEU A 11 -0.50 -12.51 -7.91
CA LEU A 11 -0.85 -11.25 -8.57
C LEU A 11 -0.49 -11.28 -10.05
N LYS A 12 0.53 -12.05 -10.42
CA LYS A 12 0.83 -12.27 -11.84
C LYS A 12 -0.34 -12.95 -12.56
N GLU A 13 -0.92 -13.96 -11.92
CA GLU A 13 -2.08 -14.66 -12.48
C GLU A 13 -3.29 -13.74 -12.65
N GLN A 14 -3.39 -12.70 -11.83
CA GLN A 14 -4.46 -11.70 -11.89
C GLN A 14 -4.13 -10.55 -12.83
N ASN A 15 -3.07 -10.65 -13.62
CA ASN A 15 -2.65 -9.64 -14.59
C ASN A 15 -2.32 -8.27 -13.96
N VAL A 16 -1.79 -8.26 -12.75
CA VAL A 16 -1.34 -7.03 -12.10
C VAL A 16 -0.10 -6.50 -12.82
N PRO A 17 -0.09 -5.23 -13.26
CA PRO A 17 1.01 -4.69 -14.04
C PRO A 17 2.35 -4.70 -13.31
N ARG A 18 3.43 -4.80 -14.07
CA ARG A 18 4.80 -4.80 -13.55
C ARG A 18 5.08 -3.55 -12.69
N GLU A 19 4.64 -2.39 -13.14
CA GLU A 19 4.84 -1.11 -12.43
C GLU A 19 4.22 -1.13 -11.04
N THR A 20 3.04 -1.76 -10.92
CA THR A 20 2.37 -1.91 -9.62
C THR A 20 3.22 -2.72 -8.66
N LEU A 21 3.78 -3.84 -9.14
CA LEU A 21 4.63 -4.69 -8.29
C LEU A 21 5.91 -3.98 -7.89
N ILE A 22 6.51 -3.19 -8.78
CA ILE A 22 7.68 -2.39 -8.46
C ILE A 22 7.36 -1.38 -7.35
N GLU A 23 6.22 -0.73 -7.44
CA GLU A 23 5.81 0.24 -6.40
C GLU A 23 5.50 -0.46 -5.07
N PHE A 24 4.96 -1.68 -5.10
CA PHE A 24 4.83 -2.47 -3.87
C PHE A 24 6.20 -2.70 -3.22
N GLU A 25 7.23 -3.02 -4.00
CA GLU A 25 8.58 -3.22 -3.48
C GLU A 25 9.18 -1.93 -2.92
N LEU A 26 8.93 -0.79 -3.57
CA LEU A 26 9.33 0.50 -3.04
C LEU A 26 8.65 0.79 -1.70
N PHE A 27 7.38 0.48 -1.60
CA PHE A 27 6.63 0.65 -0.35
C PHE A 27 7.21 -0.24 0.77
N ILE A 28 7.55 -1.50 0.48
CA ILE A 28 8.19 -2.40 1.44
C ILE A 28 9.50 -1.79 1.96
N SER A 29 10.32 -1.26 1.05
CA SER A 29 11.58 -0.60 1.44
C SER A 29 11.32 0.59 2.36
N MET A 30 10.30 1.39 2.07
CA MET A 30 9.93 2.52 2.90
C MET A 30 9.44 2.09 4.28
N LEU A 31 8.64 1.02 4.35
CA LEU A 31 8.18 0.44 5.62
C LEU A 31 9.35 0.01 6.48
N GLN A 32 10.34 -0.66 5.89
CA GLN A 32 11.50 -1.12 6.62
C GLN A 32 12.37 0.02 7.13
N GLN A 33 12.61 1.02 6.29
CA GLN A 33 13.37 2.21 6.69
C GLN A 33 12.64 2.99 7.79
N GLY A 34 11.33 3.14 7.66
CA GLY A 34 10.52 3.79 8.68
C GLY A 34 10.49 3.02 9.98
N ASN A 35 10.43 1.69 9.88
CA ASN A 35 10.35 0.82 11.06
C ASN A 35 11.65 0.81 11.88
N ASP A 36 12.78 1.11 11.25
CA ASP A 36 14.06 1.26 11.96
C ASP A 36 14.04 2.46 12.91
N LYS A 37 13.21 3.45 12.65
CA LYS A 37 13.13 4.69 13.44
C LYS A 37 11.96 4.69 14.42
N ILE A 38 10.82 4.16 14.00
CA ILE A 38 9.59 4.11 14.80
C ILE A 38 8.88 2.78 14.54
N ASN A 39 8.07 2.33 15.48
CA ASN A 39 7.32 1.10 15.33
C ASN A 39 6.08 1.33 14.46
N ILE A 40 6.23 1.22 13.14
CA ILE A 40 5.11 1.29 12.20
C ILE A 40 4.39 -0.06 12.14
N ILE A 41 5.17 -1.14 12.06
CA ILE A 41 4.70 -2.51 12.08
C ILE A 41 5.57 -3.32 13.04
N SER A 42 5.11 -4.48 13.49
CA SER A 42 5.90 -5.34 14.38
C SER A 42 7.15 -5.87 13.70
N LYS A 43 8.16 -6.27 14.48
CA LYS A 43 9.39 -6.85 13.93
C LYS A 43 9.12 -8.11 13.11
N GLU A 44 8.21 -8.95 13.57
CA GLU A 44 7.82 -10.16 12.82
C GLU A 44 7.14 -9.80 11.51
N THR A 45 6.20 -8.86 11.54
CA THR A 45 5.52 -8.35 10.35
C THR A 45 6.50 -7.66 9.41
N GLY A 46 7.57 -7.06 9.94
CA GLY A 46 8.54 -6.30 9.14
C GLY A 46 9.46 -7.11 8.24
N LYS A 47 9.38 -8.44 8.26
CA LYS A 47 10.15 -9.28 7.33
C LYS A 47 9.56 -9.20 5.93
N ASN A 48 10.43 -9.10 4.91
CA ASN A 48 10.01 -8.92 3.52
C ASN A 48 8.98 -9.94 3.05
N GLU A 49 9.22 -11.21 3.33
CA GLU A 49 8.32 -12.28 2.93
C GLU A 49 6.95 -12.16 3.59
N VAL A 50 6.93 -11.81 4.88
CA VAL A 50 5.69 -11.64 5.64
C VAL A 50 4.89 -10.46 5.07
N ILE A 51 5.56 -9.35 4.78
CA ILE A 51 4.89 -8.18 4.19
C ILE A 51 4.26 -8.57 2.85
N ARG A 52 5.03 -9.23 1.97
CA ARG A 52 4.52 -9.61 0.65
C ARG A 52 3.35 -10.58 0.73
N GLU A 53 3.51 -11.68 1.47
CA GLU A 53 2.52 -12.75 1.49
C GLU A 53 1.27 -12.40 2.28
N ARG A 54 1.45 -11.86 3.49
CA ARG A 54 0.31 -11.64 4.40
C ARG A 54 -0.36 -10.30 4.21
N HIS A 55 0.40 -9.26 3.88
CA HIS A 55 -0.13 -7.91 3.92
C HIS A 55 -0.36 -7.33 2.54
N ILE A 56 0.62 -7.42 1.64
CA ILE A 56 0.45 -6.83 0.30
C ILE A 56 -0.50 -7.65 -0.55
N ILE A 57 -0.32 -8.97 -0.62
CA ILE A 57 -1.19 -9.82 -1.44
C ILE A 57 -2.61 -9.79 -0.92
N ASP A 58 -2.81 -9.93 0.40
CA ASP A 58 -4.14 -9.87 1.01
C ASP A 58 -4.80 -8.50 0.75
N SER A 59 -4.04 -7.42 0.91
CA SER A 59 -4.55 -6.08 0.65
C SER A 59 -4.92 -5.88 -0.81
N ALA A 60 -4.09 -6.38 -1.72
CA ALA A 60 -4.35 -6.25 -3.17
C ALA A 60 -5.63 -6.98 -3.59
N GLN A 61 -5.95 -8.09 -2.93
CA GLN A 61 -7.18 -8.85 -3.24
C GLN A 61 -8.45 -8.08 -2.87
N ILE A 62 -8.35 -7.13 -1.95
CA ILE A 62 -9.49 -6.30 -1.54
C ILE A 62 -10.00 -5.44 -2.70
N ILE A 63 -9.19 -5.17 -3.70
CA ILE A 63 -9.59 -4.34 -4.84
C ILE A 63 -10.83 -4.89 -5.55
N GLU A 64 -11.08 -6.20 -5.48
CA GLU A 64 -12.27 -6.82 -6.07
C GLU A 64 -13.57 -6.31 -5.42
N PHE A 65 -13.50 -5.85 -4.20
CA PHE A 65 -14.64 -5.38 -3.43
C PHE A 65 -14.79 -3.87 -3.44
N VAL A 66 -13.89 -3.18 -4.14
CA VAL A 66 -13.90 -1.71 -4.23
C VAL A 66 -14.78 -1.28 -5.39
N ASP A 67 -15.68 -0.33 -5.11
CA ASP A 67 -16.47 0.29 -6.16
C ASP A 67 -15.61 1.30 -6.93
N LEU A 68 -15.11 0.90 -8.09
CA LEU A 68 -14.24 1.74 -8.93
C LEU A 68 -14.98 2.91 -9.60
N ASN A 69 -16.30 2.99 -9.43
CA ASN A 69 -17.09 4.13 -9.87
C ASN A 69 -17.31 5.18 -8.79
N SER A 70 -16.84 4.90 -7.56
CA SER A 70 -16.92 5.88 -6.47
C SER A 70 -15.85 6.97 -6.66
N ASN A 71 -16.04 8.10 -5.98
CA ASN A 71 -15.07 9.21 -6.01
C ASN A 71 -14.04 9.12 -4.89
N ILE A 72 -14.40 8.49 -3.79
CA ILE A 72 -13.60 8.43 -2.57
C ILE A 72 -13.66 7.02 -1.99
N ILE A 73 -12.51 6.52 -1.55
CA ILE A 73 -12.39 5.31 -0.74
C ILE A 73 -11.80 5.74 0.60
N THR A 74 -12.32 5.20 1.69
CA THR A 74 -11.86 5.56 3.03
C THR A 74 -11.29 4.34 3.74
N ASP A 75 -10.08 4.49 4.29
CA ASP A 75 -9.42 3.49 5.12
C ASP A 75 -9.32 4.04 6.54
N ILE A 76 -10.02 3.40 7.48
CA ILE A 76 -10.06 3.80 8.87
C ILE A 76 -9.03 3.00 9.66
N GLY A 77 -8.15 3.70 10.37
CA GLY A 77 -7.05 3.06 11.11
C GLY A 77 -5.97 2.55 10.17
N SER A 78 -5.49 3.41 9.27
CA SER A 78 -4.59 3.02 8.19
C SER A 78 -3.25 2.43 8.63
N GLY A 79 -2.78 2.75 9.82
CA GLY A 79 -1.54 2.18 10.37
C GLY A 79 -0.35 2.35 9.46
N GLY A 80 0.28 1.24 9.08
CA GLY A 80 1.39 1.21 8.13
C GLY A 80 1.00 1.36 6.67
N GLY A 81 -0.30 1.54 6.38
CA GLY A 81 -0.78 1.79 5.01
C GLY A 81 -1.37 0.57 4.31
N MET A 82 -1.72 -0.46 5.05
CA MET A 82 -2.35 -1.65 4.47
C MET A 82 -3.76 -1.84 5.05
N PRO A 83 -4.81 -1.86 4.22
CA PRO A 83 -4.76 -1.97 2.76
C PRO A 83 -4.70 -0.65 1.98
N GLY A 84 -4.88 0.50 2.63
CA GLY A 84 -5.13 1.77 1.95
C GLY A 84 -4.07 2.18 0.92
N ILE A 85 -2.78 2.11 1.28
CA ILE A 85 -1.69 2.47 0.36
C ILE A 85 -1.63 1.48 -0.82
N ILE A 86 -1.80 0.19 -0.55
CA ILE A 86 -1.77 -0.84 -1.61
C ILE A 86 -2.89 -0.59 -2.63
N ILE A 87 -4.09 -0.32 -2.15
CA ILE A 87 -5.23 0.02 -3.01
C ILE A 87 -4.94 1.29 -3.81
N SER A 88 -4.36 2.30 -3.17
CA SER A 88 -4.03 3.56 -3.84
C SER A 88 -3.02 3.37 -4.97
N ILE A 89 -2.00 2.52 -4.77
CA ILE A 89 -1.03 2.17 -5.81
C ILE A 89 -1.74 1.51 -7.00
N MET A 90 -2.61 0.54 -6.73
CA MET A 90 -3.33 -0.18 -7.79
C MET A 90 -4.25 0.76 -8.57
N ILE A 91 -4.98 1.63 -7.88
CA ILE A 91 -5.88 2.60 -8.50
C ILE A 91 -5.10 3.55 -9.42
N LYS A 92 -3.97 4.07 -8.95
CA LYS A 92 -3.13 4.96 -9.74
C LYS A 92 -2.67 4.30 -11.03
N ASN A 93 -2.22 3.05 -10.94
CA ASN A 93 -1.69 2.33 -12.09
C ASN A 93 -2.79 1.84 -13.05
N GLN A 94 -4.04 1.83 -12.62
CA GLN A 94 -5.20 1.63 -13.47
C GLN A 94 -5.71 2.95 -14.06
N LYS A 95 -5.00 4.05 -13.83
CA LYS A 95 -5.37 5.40 -14.28
C LYS A 95 -6.75 5.82 -13.80
N ASN A 96 -7.12 5.40 -12.61
CA ASN A 96 -8.37 5.79 -11.98
C ASN A 96 -8.14 7.02 -11.08
N SER A 97 -9.10 7.93 -11.05
CA SER A 97 -8.99 9.21 -10.33
C SER A 97 -9.60 9.17 -8.92
N ILE A 98 -9.92 7.99 -8.40
CA ILE A 98 -10.47 7.86 -7.05
C ILE A 98 -9.46 8.38 -6.03
N LYS A 99 -9.92 9.21 -5.09
CA LYS A 99 -9.10 9.67 -3.97
C LYS A 99 -9.24 8.68 -2.80
N VAL A 100 -8.12 8.33 -2.18
CA VAL A 100 -8.12 7.44 -1.02
C VAL A 100 -7.86 8.27 0.23
N HIS A 101 -8.80 8.28 1.16
CA HIS A 101 -8.67 8.96 2.45
C HIS A 101 -8.15 7.98 3.48
N LEU A 102 -7.02 8.32 4.10
CA LEU A 102 -6.35 7.49 5.10
C LEU A 102 -6.49 8.16 6.46
N TYR A 103 -7.22 7.53 7.38
CA TYR A 103 -7.43 8.03 8.74
C TYR A 103 -6.50 7.30 9.70
N GLU A 104 -5.64 8.04 10.40
CA GLU A 104 -4.69 7.48 11.33
C GLU A 104 -4.45 8.46 12.48
N LYS A 105 -4.62 7.99 13.71
CA LYS A 105 -4.46 8.83 14.92
C LYS A 105 -3.01 9.14 15.25
N SER A 106 -2.11 8.18 15.04
CA SER A 106 -0.71 8.31 15.39
C SER A 106 -0.02 9.37 14.54
N HIS A 107 0.64 10.34 15.17
CA HIS A 107 1.40 11.35 14.43
C HIS A 107 2.51 10.71 13.59
N HIS A 108 3.25 9.77 14.17
CA HIS A 108 4.36 9.11 13.46
C HIS A 108 3.86 8.32 12.24
N LYS A 109 2.76 7.58 12.41
CA LYS A 109 2.20 6.80 11.29
C LYS A 109 1.59 7.71 10.24
N SER A 110 0.90 8.77 10.63
CA SER A 110 0.36 9.76 9.69
C SER A 110 1.46 10.41 8.87
N SER A 111 2.57 10.80 9.51
CA SER A 111 3.72 11.38 8.82
C SER A 111 4.33 10.39 7.83
N PHE A 112 4.43 9.12 8.21
CA PHE A 112 4.90 8.07 7.32
C PHE A 112 3.98 7.94 6.09
N LEU A 113 2.67 7.89 6.31
CA LEU A 113 1.70 7.77 5.22
C LEU A 113 1.78 8.96 4.25
N ARG A 114 1.98 10.18 4.77
CA ARG A 114 2.15 11.37 3.93
C ARG A 114 3.43 11.27 3.10
N LYS A 115 4.52 10.78 3.70
CA LYS A 115 5.78 10.59 2.98
C LYS A 115 5.64 9.58 1.85
N VAL A 116 5.02 8.43 2.11
CA VAL A 116 4.77 7.41 1.10
C VAL A 116 3.91 7.98 -0.03
N SER A 117 2.82 8.66 0.33
CA SER A 117 1.90 9.23 -0.65
C SER A 117 2.60 10.23 -1.57
N ARG A 118 3.46 11.06 -1.02
CA ARG A 118 4.23 12.02 -1.79
C ARG A 118 5.26 11.35 -2.70
N ASP A 119 6.05 10.44 -2.13
CA ASP A 119 7.16 9.81 -2.85
C ASP A 119 6.67 8.90 -3.98
N LEU A 120 5.55 8.23 -3.79
CA LEU A 120 4.94 7.37 -4.82
C LEU A 120 3.89 8.11 -5.67
N LYS A 121 3.67 9.40 -5.41
CA LYS A 121 2.72 10.25 -6.16
C LYS A 121 1.31 9.66 -6.17
N LEU A 122 0.82 9.27 -5.00
CA LEU A 122 -0.50 8.67 -4.84
C LEU A 122 -1.58 9.74 -4.70
N ASN A 123 -2.80 9.42 -5.13
CA ASN A 123 -3.95 10.28 -4.95
C ASN A 123 -4.61 9.99 -3.60
N THR A 124 -3.95 10.43 -2.53
CA THR A 124 -4.38 10.19 -1.16
C THR A 124 -4.52 11.49 -0.40
N GLU A 125 -5.32 11.42 0.67
CA GLU A 125 -5.36 12.47 1.68
C GLU A 125 -5.26 11.80 3.05
N VAL A 126 -4.26 12.18 3.83
CA VAL A 126 -3.99 11.59 5.15
C VAL A 126 -4.57 12.50 6.22
N MET A 127 -5.48 11.95 7.03
CA MET A 127 -6.12 12.67 8.12
C MET A 127 -5.71 12.06 9.44
N GLN A 128 -5.10 12.89 10.29
CA GLN A 128 -4.65 12.47 11.60
C GLN A 128 -5.81 12.61 12.60
N GLU A 129 -6.65 11.59 12.60
CA GLU A 129 -7.82 11.54 13.48
C GLU A 129 -8.01 10.17 14.08
#